data_8afac03537037f0ce5b0f9fbdf7604f6
#
_entry.id   8afac03537037f0ce5b0f9fbdf7604f6
#
_cell.length_a   1.000
_cell.length_b   1.000
_cell.length_c   1.000
_cell.angle_alpha   90.00
_cell.angle_beta   90.00
_cell.angle_gamma   90.00
#
_symmetry.space_group_name_H-M   'P 1'
#
loop_
_entity.id
_entity.type
_entity.pdbx_description
1 polymer ?
#
loop_
_entity_poly.entity_id
_entity_poly.type
_entity_poly.pdbx_seq_one_letter_code
_entity_poly.pdbx_strand_id
1 'polypeptide(L)'
;MAIPETKHGEKNLIGPVLKRLREEHGVSQRELAKKFQLIGCDIDQNVIARIETDKRRVSDIEIRAIMKVFRVPSSVLLEETMENE
;
A
#
# COMPACT_ATOMS: atom_id res chain seq x y z
N MET A 1 -14.39 -1.35 -12.82
CA MET A 1 -13.64 -2.42 -13.47
C MET A 1 -12.77 -3.13 -12.43
N ALA A 2 -12.81 -4.44 -12.41
CA ALA A 2 -12.00 -5.18 -11.46
C ALA A 2 -10.51 -5.05 -11.80
N ILE A 3 -9.68 -4.91 -10.78
CA ILE A 3 -8.24 -4.91 -10.99
C ILE A 3 -7.84 -6.37 -11.26
N PRO A 4 -7.21 -6.65 -12.40
CA PRO A 4 -6.84 -8.02 -12.70
C PRO A 4 -5.75 -8.50 -11.75
N GLU A 5 -5.70 -9.79 -11.51
CA GLU A 5 -4.61 -10.38 -10.75
C GLU A 5 -3.32 -10.23 -11.56
N THR A 6 -2.21 -10.18 -10.84
CA THR A 6 -0.92 -10.07 -11.53
C THR A 6 -0.60 -11.35 -12.27
N LYS A 7 0.31 -11.26 -13.22
CA LYS A 7 0.74 -12.40 -14.01
C LYS A 7 1.39 -13.50 -13.16
N HIS A 8 1.82 -13.16 -11.97
CA HIS A 8 2.54 -14.07 -11.08
C HIS A 8 1.66 -14.60 -9.95
N GLY A 9 0.35 -14.34 -10.01
CA GLY A 9 -0.55 -14.79 -8.97
C GLY A 9 -0.47 -14.02 -7.68
N GLU A 10 0.11 -12.86 -7.70
CA GLU A 10 0.19 -11.98 -6.53
C GLU A 10 -1.20 -11.51 -6.14
N LYS A 11 -1.44 -11.34 -4.84
CA LYS A 11 -2.75 -10.96 -4.34
C LYS A 11 -3.05 -9.49 -4.44
N ASN A 12 -2.02 -8.65 -4.50
CA ASN A 12 -2.21 -7.22 -4.70
C ASN A 12 -0.99 -6.63 -5.40
N LEU A 13 -1.24 -5.51 -6.11
CA LEU A 13 -0.18 -4.79 -6.81
C LEU A 13 0.41 -3.68 -5.96
N ILE A 14 -0.26 -3.36 -4.86
CA ILE A 14 0.09 -2.20 -4.01
C ILE A 14 1.17 -2.54 -2.99
N GLY A 15 1.27 -3.81 -2.60
CA GLY A 15 2.23 -4.22 -1.56
C GLY A 15 3.65 -3.75 -1.81
N PRO A 16 4.24 -4.09 -2.97
CA PRO A 16 5.60 -3.63 -3.29
C PRO A 16 5.73 -2.12 -3.35
N VAL A 17 4.70 -1.44 -3.85
CA VAL A 17 4.68 0.03 -3.93
C VAL A 17 4.65 0.64 -2.53
N LEU A 18 3.82 0.10 -1.65
CA LEU A 18 3.74 0.57 -0.27
C LEU A 18 5.09 0.43 0.43
N LYS A 19 5.71 -0.72 0.28
CA LYS A 19 7.02 -0.96 0.89
C LYS A 19 8.05 0.04 0.38
N ARG A 20 8.08 0.28 -0.92
CA ARG A 20 9.02 1.23 -1.51
C ARG A 20 8.78 2.65 -1.01
N LEU A 21 7.52 3.10 -1.00
CA LEU A 21 7.19 4.43 -0.49
C LEU A 21 7.61 4.58 0.97
N ARG A 22 7.36 3.55 1.78
CA ARG A 22 7.73 3.55 3.19
C ARG A 22 9.24 3.70 3.35
N GLU A 23 10.00 2.93 2.60
CA GLU A 23 11.46 2.94 2.66
C GLU A 23 12.03 4.27 2.15
N GLU A 24 11.45 4.81 1.08
CA GLU A 24 11.87 6.11 0.55
C GLU A 24 11.63 7.24 1.55
N HIS A 25 10.59 7.14 2.36
CA HIS A 25 10.29 8.13 3.38
C HIS A 25 11.01 7.85 4.70
N GLY A 26 11.77 6.78 4.77
CA GLY A 26 12.55 6.45 5.95
C GLY A 26 11.72 6.10 7.17
N VAL A 27 10.53 5.53 6.98
CA VAL A 27 9.67 5.14 8.10
C VAL A 27 9.60 3.64 8.24
N SER A 28 9.58 3.16 9.49
CA SER A 28 9.38 1.74 9.78
C SER A 28 7.91 1.37 9.61
N GLN A 29 7.64 0.06 9.58
CA GLN A 29 6.26 -0.41 9.55
C GLN A 29 5.48 0.07 10.78
N ARG A 30 6.13 0.10 11.93
CA ARG A 30 5.52 0.58 13.16
C ARG A 30 5.18 2.07 13.11
N GLU A 31 6.10 2.87 12.58
CA GLU A 31 5.87 4.30 12.41
C GLU A 31 4.76 4.58 11.41
N LEU A 32 4.72 3.81 10.34
CA LEU A 32 3.65 3.94 9.35
C LEU A 32 2.30 3.60 9.95
N ALA A 33 2.22 2.58 10.79
CA ALA A 33 0.99 2.23 11.48
C ALA A 33 0.47 3.40 12.32
N LYS A 34 1.37 4.10 13.00
CA LYS A 34 1.00 5.28 13.78
C LYS A 34 0.44 6.38 12.89
N LYS A 35 1.04 6.59 11.73
CA LYS A 35 0.57 7.60 10.78
C LYS A 35 -0.83 7.28 10.27
N PHE A 36 -1.10 6.00 9.97
CA PHE A 36 -2.44 5.59 9.56
C PHE A 36 -3.47 5.87 10.66
N GLN A 37 -3.13 5.54 11.89
CA GLN A 37 -4.05 5.75 13.01
C GLN A 37 -4.36 7.22 13.23
N LEU A 38 -3.38 8.09 13.02
CA LEU A 38 -3.57 9.54 13.16
C LEU A 38 -4.59 10.09 12.16
N ILE A 39 -4.72 9.49 11.00
CA ILE A 39 -5.71 9.91 10.02
C ILE A 39 -7.01 9.10 10.11
N GLY A 40 -7.17 8.33 11.17
CA GLY A 40 -8.39 7.57 11.41
C GLY A 40 -8.49 6.25 10.67
N CYS A 41 -7.38 5.74 10.14
CA CYS A 41 -7.37 4.46 9.45
C CYS A 41 -6.80 3.40 10.38
N ASP A 42 -7.59 2.38 10.69
CA ASP A 42 -7.21 1.34 11.64
C ASP A 42 -6.38 0.25 10.97
N ILE A 43 -5.15 0.61 10.61
CA ILE A 43 -4.18 -0.32 10.04
C ILE A 43 -3.01 -0.41 11.01
N ASP A 44 -2.79 -1.61 11.56
CA ASP A 44 -1.67 -1.82 12.48
C ASP A 44 -0.43 -2.35 11.74
N GLN A 45 0.65 -2.55 12.47
CA GLN A 45 1.92 -3.01 11.91
C GLN A 45 1.78 -4.37 11.24
N ASN A 46 1.00 -5.28 11.81
CA ASN A 46 0.81 -6.62 11.24
C ASN A 46 0.10 -6.55 9.91
N VAL A 47 -0.89 -5.66 9.80
CA VAL A 47 -1.61 -5.47 8.54
C VAL A 47 -0.67 -4.92 7.48
N ILE A 48 0.17 -3.95 7.83
CA ILE A 48 1.15 -3.40 6.90
C ILE A 48 2.09 -4.49 6.41
N ALA A 49 2.61 -5.30 7.31
CA ALA A 49 3.52 -6.38 6.95
C ALA A 49 2.86 -7.36 5.97
N ARG A 50 1.59 -7.69 6.20
CA ARG A 50 0.86 -8.60 5.34
C ARG A 50 0.57 -8.00 3.97
N ILE A 51 0.31 -6.70 3.91
CA ILE A 51 0.13 -6.01 2.64
C ILE A 51 1.43 -6.02 1.86
N GLU A 52 2.54 -5.70 2.51
CA GLU A 52 3.85 -5.61 1.86
C GLU A 52 4.35 -6.97 1.35
N THR A 53 3.94 -8.05 2.00
CA THR A 53 4.34 -9.40 1.58
C THR A 53 3.33 -10.06 0.64
N ASP A 54 2.38 -9.31 0.15
CA ASP A 54 1.37 -9.75 -0.82
C ASP A 54 0.44 -10.84 -0.28
N LYS A 55 0.24 -10.87 1.03
CA LYS A 55 -0.63 -11.87 1.65
C LYS A 55 -2.02 -11.34 1.97
N ARG A 56 -2.28 -10.08 1.69
CA ARG A 56 -3.54 -9.43 2.02
C ARG A 56 -3.91 -8.43 0.95
N ARG A 57 -5.18 -8.46 0.54
CA ARG A 57 -5.69 -7.49 -0.42
C ARG A 57 -5.84 -6.12 0.23
N VAL A 58 -5.71 -5.09 -0.57
CA VAL A 58 -5.81 -3.70 -0.11
C VAL A 58 -7.17 -3.14 -0.55
N SER A 59 -7.92 -2.61 0.42
CA SER A 59 -9.23 -2.03 0.15
C SER A 59 -9.10 -0.60 -0.39
N ASP A 60 -10.20 -0.08 -0.95
CA ASP A 60 -10.25 1.30 -1.44
C ASP A 60 -9.95 2.30 -0.34
N ILE A 61 -10.46 2.05 0.86
CA ILE A 61 -10.22 2.92 2.02
C ILE A 61 -8.75 2.93 2.37
N GLU A 62 -8.11 1.77 2.31
CA GLU A 62 -6.69 1.64 2.60
C GLU A 62 -5.83 2.33 1.55
N ILE A 63 -6.22 2.23 0.27
CA ILE A 63 -5.53 2.94 -0.81
C ILE A 63 -5.60 4.45 -0.57
N ARG A 64 -6.77 4.96 -0.19
CA ARG A 64 -6.92 6.37 0.13
C ARG A 64 -6.02 6.80 1.29
N ALA A 65 -5.91 5.94 2.30
CA ALA A 65 -5.05 6.22 3.45
C ALA A 65 -3.58 6.30 3.03
N ILE A 66 -3.14 5.40 2.15
CA ILE A 66 -1.78 5.42 1.62
C ILE A 66 -1.51 6.74 0.88
N MET A 67 -2.44 7.15 0.02
CA MET A 67 -2.30 8.41 -0.70
C MET A 67 -2.20 9.60 0.24
N LYS A 68 -2.99 9.59 1.31
CA LYS A 68 -2.99 10.66 2.31
C LYS A 68 -1.69 10.73 3.09
N VAL A 69 -1.24 9.59 3.57
CA VAL A 69 -0.03 9.53 4.41
C VAL A 69 1.20 9.94 3.63
N PHE A 70 1.34 9.46 2.40
CA PHE A 70 2.52 9.75 1.58
C PHE A 70 2.33 10.96 0.67
N ARG A 71 1.13 11.53 0.64
CA ARG A 71 0.81 12.72 -0.19
C ARG A 71 1.08 12.46 -1.66
N VAL A 72 0.71 11.27 -2.13
CA VAL A 72 0.86 10.90 -3.53
C VAL A 72 -0.52 10.75 -4.17
N PRO A 73 -0.68 11.09 -5.45
CA PRO A 73 -1.94 10.87 -6.15
C PRO A 73 -2.12 9.39 -6.50
N SER A 74 -3.36 9.01 -6.78
CA SER A 74 -3.67 7.64 -7.18
C SER A 74 -2.90 7.22 -8.43
N SER A 75 -2.61 8.17 -9.32
CA SER A 75 -1.87 7.87 -10.55
C SER A 75 -0.49 7.30 -10.25
N VAL A 76 0.17 7.78 -9.19
CA VAL A 76 1.50 7.26 -8.82
C VAL A 76 1.41 5.79 -8.42
N LEU A 77 0.39 5.44 -7.63
CA LEU A 77 0.21 4.05 -7.20
C LEU A 77 -0.15 3.14 -8.38
N LEU A 78 -1.07 3.59 -9.22
CA LEU A 78 -1.57 2.77 -10.31
C LEU A 78 -0.57 2.63 -11.46
N GLU A 79 0.13 3.70 -11.79
CA GLU A 79 1.12 3.65 -12.88
C GLU A 79 2.25 2.68 -12.56
N GLU A 80 2.74 2.70 -11.32
CA GLU A 80 3.82 1.79 -10.94
C GLU A 80 3.39 0.34 -10.95
N THR A 81 2.15 0.06 -10.56
CA THR A 81 1.65 -1.31 -10.61
C THR A 81 1.43 -1.78 -12.04
N MET A 82 1.06 -0.87 -12.94
CA MET A 82 0.84 -1.20 -14.35
C MET A 82 2.13 -1.40 -15.10
N GLU A 83 3.18 -0.67 -14.76
CA GLU A 83 4.48 -0.80 -15.42
C GLU A 83 5.13 -2.15 -15.17
N ASN A 84 4.72 -2.84 -14.13
CA ASN A 84 5.28 -4.15 -13.76
C ASN A 84 4.59 -5.31 -14.47
N GLU A 85 3.65 -5.05 -15.33
CA GLU A 85 2.98 -6.10 -16.09
C GLU A 85 3.78 -6.56 -17.32
#